data_c7a843bce790e15036be5b1989a33180
#
_entry.id   c7a843bce790e15036be5b1989a33180
#
_cell.length_a   1.000
_cell.length_b   1.000
_cell.length_c   1.000
_cell.angle_alpha   90.00
_cell.angle_beta   90.00
_cell.angle_gamma   90.00
#
_symmetry.space_group_name_H-M   'P 1'
#
loop_
_entity.id
_entity.type
_entity.pdbx_description
1 polymer ?
#
loop_
_entity_poly.entity_id
_entity_poly.type
_entity_poly.pdbx_seq_one_letter_code
_entity_poly.pdbx_strand_id
1 'polypeptide(L)'
;MIKENSKAPIFKLPSSNDQNFEINKNLDQYLAIYFYPRDNTPGCTNEAKDFAKLYEEFKKLNCEIVGISKDSIESHKKFINKFKIPFKLLSDEKMIALKKYGAWGEKSMYGKKFMGIKRTTILINPKGKIIKTWNNVKVKDHSKEVLNFLKEVI
;
A
#
# COMPACT_ATOMS: atom_id res chain seq x y z
N MET A 1 15.29 -8.52 2.01
CA MET A 1 15.03 -7.09 1.95
C MET A 1 14.78 -6.68 0.51
N ILE A 2 13.71 -5.94 0.25
CA ILE A 2 13.40 -5.47 -1.10
C ILE A 2 14.34 -4.36 -1.53
N LYS A 3 14.59 -4.26 -2.83
CA LYS A 3 15.44 -3.21 -3.41
C LYS A 3 14.78 -2.63 -4.64
N GLU A 4 15.00 -1.35 -4.88
CA GLU A 4 14.61 -0.73 -6.15
C GLU A 4 15.31 -1.45 -7.31
N ASN A 5 14.63 -1.54 -8.44
CA ASN A 5 15.07 -2.24 -9.65
C ASN A 5 15.11 -3.76 -9.54
N SER A 6 14.57 -4.35 -8.45
CA SER A 6 14.42 -5.79 -8.31
C SER A 6 12.97 -6.22 -8.55
N LYS A 7 12.78 -7.52 -8.75
CA LYS A 7 11.42 -8.07 -8.91
C LYS A 7 10.63 -7.91 -7.60
N ALA A 8 9.37 -7.49 -7.72
CA ALA A 8 8.49 -7.40 -6.58
C ALA A 8 8.17 -8.81 -6.05
N PRO A 9 8.32 -9.05 -4.74
CA PRO A 9 7.94 -10.33 -4.16
C PRO A 9 6.47 -10.67 -4.45
N ILE A 10 6.22 -11.91 -4.87
CA ILE A 10 4.86 -12.36 -5.17
C ILE A 10 4.10 -12.68 -3.89
N PHE A 11 2.80 -12.42 -3.89
CA PHE A 11 1.93 -12.77 -2.78
C PHE A 11 0.49 -12.91 -3.26
N LYS A 12 -0.33 -13.53 -2.43
CA LYS A 12 -1.76 -13.69 -2.65
C LYS A 12 -2.45 -13.42 -1.32
N LEU A 13 -3.34 -12.44 -1.29
CA LEU A 13 -4.02 -12.01 -0.07
C LEU A 13 -5.51 -11.80 -0.31
N PRO A 14 -6.34 -12.03 0.74
CA PRO A 14 -7.75 -11.66 0.65
C PRO A 14 -7.91 -10.15 0.44
N SER A 15 -8.90 -9.79 -0.35
CA SER A 15 -9.20 -8.41 -0.66
C SER A 15 -10.61 -8.02 -0.19
N SER A 16 -10.80 -6.73 0.02
CA SER A 16 -12.09 -6.17 0.42
C SER A 16 -13.22 -6.40 -0.60
N ASN A 17 -12.89 -6.82 -1.82
CA ASN A 17 -13.91 -7.17 -2.82
C ASN A 17 -14.32 -8.66 -2.78
N ASP A 18 -13.97 -9.36 -1.71
CA ASP A 18 -14.26 -10.79 -1.47
C ASP A 18 -13.54 -11.74 -2.44
N GLN A 19 -12.58 -11.25 -3.19
CA GLN A 19 -11.72 -12.06 -4.05
C GLN A 19 -10.30 -12.01 -3.50
N ASN A 20 -9.44 -12.91 -3.98
CA ASN A 20 -8.03 -12.83 -3.65
C ASN A 20 -7.34 -11.88 -4.63
N PHE A 21 -6.42 -11.09 -4.10
CA PHE A 21 -5.53 -10.26 -4.91
C PHE A 21 -4.19 -10.96 -4.99
N GLU A 22 -3.67 -11.11 -6.20
CA GLU A 22 -2.41 -11.82 -6.43
C GLU A 22 -1.49 -10.98 -7.29
N ILE A 23 -0.25 -10.81 -6.84
CA ILE A 23 0.82 -10.25 -7.66
C ILE A 23 1.53 -11.42 -8.32
N ASN A 24 1.62 -11.38 -9.64
CA ASN A 24 2.43 -12.33 -10.41
C ASN A 24 3.40 -11.54 -11.33
N LYS A 25 4.10 -12.24 -12.21
CA LYS A 25 5.21 -11.67 -12.97
C LYS A 25 4.83 -10.57 -13.97
N ASN A 26 3.57 -10.45 -14.33
CA ASN A 26 3.12 -9.50 -15.33
C ASN A 26 1.82 -8.85 -14.88
N LEU A 27 1.92 -7.59 -14.52
CA LEU A 27 0.79 -6.86 -13.92
C LEU A 27 -0.02 -6.10 -14.98
N ASP A 28 0.55 -5.85 -16.16
CA ASP A 28 -0.04 -5.06 -17.23
C ASP A 28 -0.33 -3.59 -16.87
N GLN A 29 -0.06 -3.19 -15.63
CA GLN A 29 -0.24 -1.81 -15.16
C GLN A 29 0.74 -1.52 -14.03
N TYR A 30 0.94 -0.25 -13.75
CA TYR A 30 1.66 0.15 -12.54
C TYR A 30 0.81 -0.18 -11.32
N LEU A 31 1.47 -0.46 -10.20
CA LEU A 31 0.81 -0.76 -8.94
C LEU A 31 1.48 0.00 -7.80
N ALA A 32 0.71 0.83 -7.12
CA ALA A 32 1.16 1.49 -5.90
C ALA A 32 0.58 0.72 -4.71
N ILE A 33 1.47 0.12 -3.91
CA ILE A 33 1.09 -0.58 -2.69
C ILE A 33 1.48 0.30 -1.51
N TYR A 34 0.56 0.59 -0.60
CA TYR A 34 0.95 1.25 0.63
C TYR A 34 0.57 0.38 1.83
N PHE A 35 1.54 0.19 2.72
CA PHE A 35 1.36 -0.53 3.97
C PHE A 35 1.07 0.47 5.08
N TYR A 36 0.04 0.23 5.89
CA TYR A 36 -0.37 1.14 6.94
C TYR A 36 -0.74 0.37 8.21
N PRO A 37 -0.58 1.01 9.39
CA PRO A 37 -0.73 0.28 10.65
C PRO A 37 -2.14 -0.23 10.96
N ARG A 38 -3.19 0.58 10.75
CA ARG A 38 -4.51 0.18 11.21
C ARG A 38 -5.64 1.01 10.60
N ASP A 39 -6.72 0.32 10.21
CA ASP A 39 -7.94 0.97 9.71
C ASP A 39 -8.51 1.96 10.74
N ASN A 40 -9.10 3.03 10.22
CA ASN A 40 -9.89 3.98 11.01
C ASN A 40 -9.10 4.68 12.12
N THR A 41 -7.78 4.80 11.97
CA THR A 41 -6.95 5.66 12.82
C THR A 41 -6.72 6.98 12.07
N PRO A 42 -6.42 8.09 12.78
CA PRO A 42 -6.32 9.41 12.11
C PRO A 42 -5.35 9.47 10.95
N GLY A 43 -4.12 9.00 11.12
CA GLY A 43 -3.11 9.04 10.07
C GLY A 43 -3.46 8.13 8.89
N CYS A 44 -3.92 6.91 9.18
CA CYS A 44 -4.29 5.95 8.13
C CYS A 44 -5.53 6.41 7.37
N THR A 45 -6.47 7.05 8.05
CA THR A 45 -7.66 7.62 7.40
C THR A 45 -7.25 8.75 6.46
N ASN A 46 -6.39 9.65 6.90
CA ASN A 46 -5.91 10.75 6.06
C ASN A 46 -5.15 10.24 4.83
N GLU A 47 -4.31 9.23 5.02
CA GLU A 47 -3.57 8.63 3.90
C GLU A 47 -4.52 8.02 2.86
N ALA A 48 -5.51 7.24 3.32
CA ALA A 48 -6.49 6.63 2.44
C ALA A 48 -7.30 7.69 1.68
N LYS A 49 -7.72 8.75 2.36
CA LYS A 49 -8.48 9.83 1.75
C LYS A 49 -7.63 10.61 0.73
N ASP A 50 -6.35 10.82 1.02
CA ASP A 50 -5.45 11.51 0.11
C ASP A 50 -5.26 10.72 -1.18
N PHE A 51 -5.02 9.41 -1.07
CA PHE A 51 -4.94 8.53 -2.24
C PHE A 51 -6.28 8.46 -2.99
N ALA A 52 -7.38 8.43 -2.25
CA ALA A 52 -8.71 8.39 -2.86
C ALA A 52 -8.99 9.62 -3.72
N LYS A 53 -8.57 10.80 -3.27
CA LYS A 53 -8.73 12.04 -4.04
C LYS A 53 -7.96 12.01 -5.37
N LEU A 54 -6.84 11.32 -5.41
CA LEU A 54 -5.98 11.26 -6.59
C LEU A 54 -6.19 9.98 -7.40
N TYR A 55 -7.10 9.10 -6.97
CA TYR A 55 -7.26 7.79 -7.57
C TYR A 55 -7.53 7.84 -9.07
N GLU A 56 -8.41 8.73 -9.53
CA GLU A 56 -8.70 8.85 -10.96
C GLU A 56 -7.46 9.29 -11.76
N GLU A 57 -6.61 10.14 -11.18
CA GLU A 57 -5.36 10.54 -11.83
C GLU A 57 -4.39 9.38 -11.95
N PHE A 58 -4.30 8.54 -10.90
CA PHE A 58 -3.50 7.30 -10.97
C PHE A 58 -4.04 6.37 -12.06
N LYS A 59 -5.34 6.21 -12.12
CA LYS A 59 -5.98 5.32 -13.11
C LYS A 59 -5.71 5.80 -14.54
N LYS A 60 -5.73 7.09 -14.79
CA LYS A 60 -5.40 7.65 -16.10
C LYS A 60 -3.98 7.36 -16.52
N LEU A 61 -3.08 7.15 -15.56
CA LEU A 61 -1.68 6.80 -15.82
C LEU A 61 -1.46 5.28 -15.82
N ASN A 62 -2.53 4.51 -15.91
CA ASN A 62 -2.50 3.04 -15.87
C ASN A 62 -1.86 2.53 -14.58
N CYS A 63 -2.25 3.10 -13.44
CA CYS A 63 -1.75 2.71 -12.13
C CYS A 63 -2.91 2.38 -11.20
N GLU A 64 -2.85 1.20 -10.58
CA GLU A 64 -3.79 0.81 -9.53
C GLU A 64 -3.17 1.08 -8.16
N ILE A 65 -4.03 1.29 -7.16
CA ILE A 65 -3.62 1.50 -5.78
C ILE A 65 -4.22 0.39 -4.92
N VAL A 66 -3.42 -0.19 -4.02
CA VAL A 66 -3.92 -1.10 -2.98
C VAL A 66 -3.29 -0.73 -1.65
N GLY A 67 -4.09 -0.79 -0.58
CA GLY A 67 -3.59 -0.65 0.78
C GLY A 67 -3.51 -2.01 1.45
N ILE A 68 -2.52 -2.20 2.32
CA ILE A 68 -2.32 -3.48 3.03
C ILE A 68 -2.10 -3.19 4.52
N SER A 69 -2.85 -3.90 5.36
CA SER A 69 -2.64 -3.91 6.81
C SER A 69 -2.98 -5.29 7.36
N LYS A 70 -2.86 -5.46 8.68
CA LYS A 70 -3.23 -6.70 9.35
C LYS A 70 -4.72 -6.78 9.70
N ASP A 71 -5.48 -5.72 9.41
CA ASP A 71 -6.90 -5.70 9.73
C ASP A 71 -7.66 -6.77 8.94
N SER A 72 -8.80 -7.19 9.48
CA SER A 72 -9.65 -8.19 8.83
C SER A 72 -10.38 -7.59 7.61
N ILE A 73 -10.91 -8.48 6.77
CA ILE A 73 -11.74 -8.05 5.63
C ILE A 73 -12.97 -7.28 6.11
N GLU A 74 -13.57 -7.70 7.23
CA GLU A 74 -14.71 -6.97 7.81
C GLU A 74 -14.34 -5.54 8.17
N SER A 75 -13.18 -5.35 8.82
CA SER A 75 -12.66 -4.04 9.16
C SER A 75 -12.45 -3.18 7.91
N HIS A 76 -11.82 -3.76 6.89
CA HIS A 76 -11.58 -3.08 5.62
C HIS A 76 -12.88 -2.63 4.95
N LYS A 77 -13.91 -3.48 4.94
CA LYS A 77 -15.20 -3.13 4.34
C LYS A 77 -15.86 -1.96 5.06
N LYS A 78 -15.80 -1.96 6.39
CA LYS A 78 -16.34 -0.84 7.20
C LYS A 78 -15.60 0.45 6.92
N PHE A 79 -14.27 0.37 6.84
CA PHE A 79 -13.41 1.52 6.58
C PHE A 79 -13.69 2.11 5.19
N ILE A 80 -13.77 1.24 4.17
CA ILE A 80 -14.09 1.64 2.79
C ILE A 80 -15.45 2.32 2.74
N ASN A 81 -16.48 1.73 3.37
CA ASN A 81 -17.82 2.30 3.36
C ASN A 81 -17.89 3.64 4.06
N LYS A 82 -17.19 3.76 5.19
CA LYS A 82 -17.22 4.99 5.99
C LYS A 82 -16.60 6.18 5.25
N PHE A 83 -15.50 5.95 4.54
CA PHE A 83 -14.73 7.02 3.91
C PHE A 83 -14.78 7.01 2.39
N LYS A 84 -15.60 6.15 1.80
CA LYS A 84 -15.78 6.06 0.33
C LYS A 84 -14.45 5.83 -0.40
N ILE A 85 -13.66 4.89 0.09
CA ILE A 85 -12.37 4.55 -0.51
C ILE A 85 -12.62 3.78 -1.81
N PRO A 86 -12.09 4.24 -2.96
CA PRO A 86 -12.42 3.66 -4.26
C PRO A 86 -11.54 2.49 -4.68
N PHE A 87 -10.51 2.13 -3.91
CA PHE A 87 -9.58 1.06 -4.25
C PHE A 87 -9.63 -0.05 -3.20
N LYS A 88 -8.97 -1.17 -3.51
CA LYS A 88 -9.00 -2.36 -2.66
C LYS A 88 -8.07 -2.22 -1.46
N LEU A 89 -8.51 -2.77 -0.34
CA LEU A 89 -7.68 -2.96 0.84
C LEU A 89 -7.49 -4.46 1.05
N LEU A 90 -6.25 -4.88 1.25
CA LEU A 90 -5.89 -6.29 1.40
C LEU A 90 -5.63 -6.61 2.86
N SER A 91 -6.07 -7.79 3.28
CA SER A 91 -5.90 -8.27 4.66
C SER A 91 -4.70 -9.20 4.73
N ASP A 92 -3.68 -8.81 5.50
CA ASP A 92 -2.46 -9.58 5.69
C ASP A 92 -2.30 -9.99 7.14
N GLU A 93 -3.28 -10.71 7.67
CA GLU A 93 -3.30 -11.12 9.07
C GLU A 93 -2.11 -12.00 9.45
N LYS A 94 -1.57 -12.76 8.50
CA LYS A 94 -0.41 -13.64 8.71
C LYS A 94 0.93 -12.95 8.41
N MET A 95 0.90 -11.68 8.07
CA MET A 95 2.11 -10.88 7.80
C MET A 95 2.96 -11.40 6.63
N ILE A 96 2.34 -12.00 5.62
CA ILE A 96 3.04 -12.56 4.47
C ILE A 96 3.70 -11.47 3.63
N ALA A 97 2.90 -10.54 3.11
CA ALA A 97 3.40 -9.44 2.32
C ALA A 97 4.15 -8.42 3.17
N LEU A 98 3.67 -8.17 4.39
CA LEU A 98 4.33 -7.25 5.33
C LEU A 98 5.79 -7.61 5.54
N LYS A 99 6.08 -8.88 5.75
CA LYS A 99 7.46 -9.36 5.94
C LYS A 99 8.26 -9.38 4.65
N LYS A 100 7.65 -9.84 3.56
CA LYS A 100 8.33 -9.89 2.25
C LYS A 100 8.77 -8.53 1.77
N TYR A 101 7.98 -7.49 2.05
CA TYR A 101 8.26 -6.12 1.59
C TYR A 101 9.00 -5.28 2.63
N GLY A 102 9.33 -5.87 3.78
CA GLY A 102 10.08 -5.16 4.82
C GLY A 102 9.27 -4.10 5.55
N ALA A 103 7.94 -4.18 5.51
CA ALA A 103 7.06 -3.23 6.19
C ALA A 103 6.75 -3.62 7.62
N TRP A 104 7.13 -4.81 8.06
CA TRP A 104 7.01 -5.25 9.44
C TRP A 104 8.37 -5.16 10.11
N GLY A 105 8.45 -4.49 11.24
CA GLY A 105 9.71 -4.35 11.93
C GLY A 105 9.60 -3.56 13.23
N GLU A 106 10.75 -3.25 13.80
CA GLU A 106 10.83 -2.51 15.05
C GLU A 106 10.48 -1.05 14.85
N LYS A 107 9.59 -0.55 15.70
CA LYS A 107 9.18 0.86 15.75
C LYS A 107 9.51 1.41 17.13
N SER A 108 9.74 2.72 17.22
CA SER A 108 9.98 3.40 18.47
C SER A 108 8.94 4.51 18.66
N MET A 109 8.36 4.59 19.86
CA MET A 109 7.42 5.64 20.21
C MET A 109 7.58 5.97 21.70
N TYR A 110 7.83 7.25 21.99
CA TYR A 110 8.06 7.72 23.37
C TYR A 110 9.14 6.93 24.11
N GLY A 111 10.23 6.59 23.39
CA GLY A 111 11.35 5.85 23.96
C GLY A 111 11.13 4.35 24.13
N LYS A 112 9.95 3.84 23.77
CA LYS A 112 9.64 2.41 23.81
C LYS A 112 9.75 1.80 22.43
N LYS A 113 10.33 0.61 22.36
CA LYS A 113 10.47 -0.15 21.11
C LYS A 113 9.42 -1.26 21.07
N PHE A 114 8.82 -1.46 19.89
CA PHE A 114 7.84 -2.52 19.69
C PHE A 114 7.85 -2.95 18.23
N MET A 115 7.34 -4.14 17.96
CA MET A 115 7.17 -4.63 16.58
C MET A 115 5.86 -4.15 16.01
N GLY A 116 5.88 -3.67 14.78
CA GLY A 116 4.67 -3.17 14.14
C GLY A 116 4.87 -2.90 12.65
N ILE A 117 3.80 -2.42 12.03
CA ILE A 117 3.83 -2.06 10.62
C ILE A 117 4.47 -0.69 10.47
N LYS A 118 5.49 -0.62 9.63
CA LYS A 118 6.12 0.63 9.23
C LYS A 118 5.38 1.16 8.02
N ARG A 119 4.95 2.42 8.07
CA ARG A 119 4.25 3.03 6.94
C ARG A 119 5.19 3.10 5.75
N THR A 120 4.86 2.35 4.70
CA THR A 120 5.74 2.13 3.55
C THR A 120 4.92 2.14 2.27
N THR A 121 5.45 2.75 1.21
CA THR A 121 4.82 2.71 -0.11
C THR A 121 5.80 2.15 -1.12
N ILE A 122 5.31 1.28 -2.00
CA ILE A 122 6.10 0.62 -3.04
C ILE A 122 5.42 0.87 -4.37
N LEU A 123 6.17 1.36 -5.37
CA LEU A 123 5.67 1.52 -6.73
C LEU A 123 6.29 0.47 -7.62
N ILE A 124 5.43 -0.31 -8.30
CA ILE A 124 5.82 -1.43 -9.14
C ILE A 124 5.40 -1.14 -10.58
N ASN A 125 6.27 -1.45 -11.56
CA ASN A 125 5.97 -1.22 -12.96
C ASN A 125 5.15 -2.38 -13.56
N PRO A 126 4.63 -2.23 -14.79
CA PRO A 126 3.82 -3.31 -15.41
C PRO A 126 4.53 -4.65 -15.58
N LYS A 127 5.85 -4.67 -15.56
CA LYS A 127 6.63 -5.91 -15.67
C LYS A 127 6.91 -6.55 -14.30
N GLY A 128 6.36 -5.98 -13.21
CA GLY A 128 6.54 -6.54 -11.88
C GLY A 128 7.83 -6.13 -11.18
N LYS A 129 8.48 -5.07 -11.65
CA LYS A 129 9.72 -4.58 -11.05
C LYS A 129 9.44 -3.40 -10.12
N ILE A 130 10.09 -3.39 -8.95
CA ILE A 130 10.00 -2.27 -8.01
C ILE A 130 10.80 -1.10 -8.58
N ILE A 131 10.15 0.04 -8.77
CA ILE A 131 10.82 1.23 -9.31
C ILE A 131 11.05 2.32 -8.27
N LYS A 132 10.34 2.27 -7.15
CA LYS A 132 10.53 3.22 -6.05
C LYS A 132 10.01 2.66 -4.75
N THR A 133 10.71 2.95 -3.65
CA THR A 133 10.25 2.64 -2.29
C THR A 133 10.28 3.92 -1.45
N TRP A 134 9.27 4.10 -0.61
CA TRP A 134 9.22 5.17 0.38
C TRP A 134 9.07 4.51 1.75
N ASN A 135 10.08 4.66 2.60
CA ASN A 135 10.09 4.08 3.93
C ASN A 135 9.77 5.16 4.97
N ASN A 136 9.19 4.75 6.10
CA ASN A 136 8.86 5.66 7.20
C ASN A 136 8.06 6.88 6.70
N VAL A 137 7.02 6.60 5.95
CA VAL A 137 6.20 7.61 5.26
C VAL A 137 5.54 8.55 6.26
N LYS A 138 5.61 9.85 5.95
CA LYS A 138 4.78 10.88 6.58
C LYS A 138 3.62 11.16 5.65
N VAL A 139 2.40 11.13 6.19
CA VAL A 139 1.17 11.17 5.38
C VAL A 139 1.03 12.46 4.59
N LYS A 140 1.40 13.60 5.17
CA LYS A 140 1.22 14.90 4.52
C LYS A 140 1.90 14.95 3.15
N ASP A 141 1.11 15.23 2.12
CA ASP A 141 1.57 15.37 0.72
C ASP A 141 2.19 14.11 0.11
N HIS A 142 2.13 12.97 0.82
CA HIS A 142 2.75 11.74 0.32
C HIS A 142 2.08 11.20 -0.94
N SER A 143 0.75 11.20 -0.99
CA SER A 143 0.04 10.70 -2.18
C SER A 143 0.40 11.50 -3.44
N LYS A 144 0.58 12.82 -3.29
CA LYS A 144 1.03 13.68 -4.39
C LYS A 144 2.47 13.36 -4.80
N GLU A 145 3.32 13.08 -3.83
CA GLU A 145 4.71 12.69 -4.08
C GLU A 145 4.77 11.43 -4.95
N VAL A 146 3.96 10.43 -4.60
CA VAL A 146 3.88 9.19 -5.37
C VAL A 146 3.37 9.45 -6.78
N LEU A 147 2.30 10.23 -6.90
CA LEU A 147 1.73 10.58 -8.21
C LEU A 147 2.74 11.33 -9.09
N ASN A 148 3.43 12.31 -8.53
CA ASN A 148 4.43 13.09 -9.26
C ASN A 148 5.60 12.22 -9.72
N PHE A 149 6.05 11.30 -8.88
CA PHE A 149 7.10 10.36 -9.27
C PHE A 149 6.63 9.48 -10.43
N LEU A 150 5.39 8.97 -10.36
CA LEU A 150 4.81 8.16 -11.43
C LEU A 150 4.79 8.93 -12.75
N LYS A 151 4.40 10.21 -12.73
CA LYS A 151 4.39 11.04 -13.94
C LYS A 151 5.77 11.20 -14.57
N GLU A 152 6.82 11.22 -13.75
CA GLU A 152 8.19 11.36 -14.24
C GLU A 152 8.73 10.10 -14.91
N VAL A 153 8.28 8.91 -14.50
CA VAL A 153 8.81 7.64 -15.01
C VAL A 153 8.01 7.03 -16.16
N ILE A 154 6.88 7.60 -16.44
CA ILE A 154 6.04 7.13 -17.56
C ILE A 154 6.52 7.70 -18.90
#